data_e9c1e5bb395b76c35f4da6708f608005
#
_entry.id   e9c1e5bb395b76c35f4da6708f608005
#
_cell.length_a   1.000
_cell.length_b   1.000
_cell.length_c   1.000
_cell.angle_alpha   90.00
_cell.angle_beta   90.00
_cell.angle_gamma   90.00
#
_symmetry.space_group_name_H-M   'P 1'
#
loop_
_entity.id
_entity.type
_entity.pdbx_description
1 polymer ?
#
loop_
_entity_poly.entity_id
_entity_poly.type
_entity_poly.pdbx_seq_one_letter_code
_entity_poly.pdbx_strand_id
1 'polypeptide(L)'
;MTQQVTQQLVDLLAPPASVAKLTQASRLLAKWRTILLENTLVQKDGENVQSGPFKGMVYAGVTATEGSRLPRLIGYYERTLRPVIDEIISRGYPLVIDVGCAEGYYAVGLAMQMPQTRVWARDTNPKAQANCAKLAALNGVADRIKIGGIITHGDFDICSGQDTIVICDIEGAERELLDPDKAPGLLQADILVESHECDDTGLTETLRKRFAPTHD
;
A
#
# COMPACT_ATOMS: atom_id res chain seq x y z
N MET A 1 21.05 -17.81 7.74
CA MET A 1 20.82 -16.33 7.75
C MET A 1 21.87 -15.60 8.60
N THR A 2 21.99 -15.81 9.93
CA THR A 2 22.91 -15.05 10.79
C THR A 2 24.37 -15.13 10.33
N GLN A 3 24.88 -16.34 10.04
CA GLN A 3 26.24 -16.51 9.53
C GLN A 3 26.50 -15.77 8.21
N GLN A 4 25.53 -15.80 7.29
CA GLN A 4 25.62 -15.09 6.01
C GLN A 4 25.68 -13.57 6.21
N VAL A 5 24.84 -13.02 7.10
CA VAL A 5 24.85 -11.59 7.44
C VAL A 5 26.16 -11.21 8.11
N THR A 6 26.70 -12.06 9.00
CA THR A 6 28.00 -11.82 9.64
C THR A 6 29.10 -11.74 8.59
N GLN A 7 29.16 -12.67 7.63
CA GLN A 7 30.18 -12.64 6.58
C GLN A 7 30.05 -11.39 5.71
N GLN A 8 28.84 -11.04 5.30
CA GLN A 8 28.59 -9.83 4.53
C GLN A 8 29.03 -8.55 5.28
N LEU A 9 28.84 -8.51 6.60
CA LEU A 9 29.30 -7.37 7.41
C LEU A 9 30.82 -7.30 7.48
N VAL A 10 31.51 -8.45 7.65
CA VAL A 10 32.98 -8.50 7.65
C VAL A 10 33.53 -7.98 6.32
N ASP A 11 32.98 -8.44 5.20
CA ASP A 11 33.43 -8.05 3.86
C ASP A 11 33.15 -6.54 3.61
N LEU A 12 31.97 -6.07 4.03
CA LEU A 12 31.54 -4.69 3.85
C LEU A 12 32.36 -3.70 4.68
N LEU A 13 32.72 -4.07 5.91
CA LEU A 13 33.46 -3.21 6.84
C LEU A 13 34.99 -3.31 6.68
N ALA A 14 35.49 -4.14 5.75
CA ALA A 14 36.90 -4.19 5.42
C ALA A 14 37.43 -2.82 4.96
N PRO A 15 38.70 -2.47 5.32
CA PRO A 15 39.31 -1.20 4.92
C PRO A 15 39.30 -0.95 3.40
N PRO A 16 39.27 0.31 2.93
CA PRO A 16 39.14 1.54 3.74
C PRO A 16 37.71 1.77 4.25
N ALA A 17 37.59 2.39 5.42
CA ALA A 17 36.28 2.79 5.96
C ALA A 17 35.65 3.92 5.14
N SER A 18 34.31 3.90 5.01
CA SER A 18 33.57 5.00 4.36
C SER A 18 32.14 5.10 4.92
N VAL A 19 31.55 6.29 4.78
CA VAL A 19 30.15 6.53 5.17
C VAL A 19 29.21 5.59 4.42
N ALA A 20 29.45 5.36 3.13
CA ALA A 20 28.66 4.47 2.30
C ALA A 20 28.64 3.03 2.85
N LYS A 21 29.80 2.51 3.23
CA LYS A 21 29.90 1.17 3.83
C LYS A 21 29.18 1.07 5.18
N LEU A 22 29.30 2.09 6.04
CA LEU A 22 28.58 2.14 7.32
C LEU A 22 27.06 2.21 7.10
N THR A 23 26.62 2.99 6.13
CA THR A 23 25.20 3.08 5.76
C THR A 23 24.67 1.72 5.28
N GLN A 24 25.41 1.02 4.42
CA GLN A 24 25.03 -0.31 3.96
C GLN A 24 25.02 -1.34 5.11
N ALA A 25 26.01 -1.31 5.99
CA ALA A 25 26.07 -2.19 7.16
C ALA A 25 24.87 -1.95 8.10
N SER A 26 24.51 -0.70 8.34
CA SER A 26 23.33 -0.33 9.14
C SER A 26 22.03 -0.86 8.52
N ARG A 27 21.85 -0.70 7.21
CA ARG A 27 20.68 -1.23 6.48
C ARG A 27 20.62 -2.76 6.55
N LEU A 28 21.75 -3.45 6.39
CA LEU A 28 21.83 -4.91 6.48
C LEU A 28 21.44 -5.40 7.87
N LEU A 29 21.96 -4.76 8.93
CA LEU A 29 21.61 -5.09 10.32
C LEU A 29 20.14 -4.82 10.62
N ALA A 30 19.60 -3.69 10.17
CA ALA A 30 18.19 -3.35 10.33
C ALA A 30 17.30 -4.41 9.67
N LYS A 31 17.60 -4.79 8.42
CA LYS A 31 16.87 -5.86 7.70
C LYS A 31 16.93 -7.19 8.43
N TRP A 32 18.12 -7.61 8.87
CA TRP A 32 18.29 -8.85 9.63
C TRP A 32 17.46 -8.84 10.92
N ARG A 33 17.52 -7.75 11.68
CA ARG A 33 16.74 -7.60 12.92
C ARG A 33 15.23 -7.66 12.65
N THR A 34 14.75 -7.00 11.60
CA THR A 34 13.34 -7.01 11.21
C THR A 34 12.87 -8.45 10.91
N ILE A 35 13.66 -9.23 10.18
CA ILE A 35 13.35 -10.63 9.89
C ILE A 35 13.27 -11.47 11.19
N LEU A 36 14.19 -11.27 12.15
CA LEU A 36 14.12 -11.97 13.42
C LEU A 36 12.87 -11.63 14.21
N LEU A 37 12.49 -10.35 14.26
CA LEU A 37 11.27 -9.89 14.93
C LEU A 37 10.03 -10.46 14.25
N GLU A 38 9.98 -10.44 12.93
CA GLU A 38 8.90 -11.04 12.15
C GLU A 38 8.74 -12.54 12.44
N ASN A 39 9.85 -13.30 12.38
CA ASN A 39 9.82 -14.72 12.69
C ASN A 39 9.34 -15.00 14.12
N THR A 40 9.78 -14.19 15.09
CA THR A 40 9.34 -14.31 16.48
C THR A 40 7.84 -14.05 16.62
N LEU A 41 7.34 -13.00 15.96
CA LEU A 41 5.91 -12.67 15.94
C LEU A 41 5.10 -13.80 15.33
N VAL A 42 5.51 -14.27 14.15
CA VAL A 42 4.83 -15.35 13.41
C VAL A 42 4.80 -16.65 14.22
N GLN A 43 5.90 -17.02 14.88
CA GLN A 43 5.95 -18.20 15.75
C GLN A 43 5.00 -18.10 16.95
N LYS A 44 4.84 -16.89 17.50
CA LYS A 44 4.03 -16.66 18.68
C LYS A 44 2.54 -16.48 18.37
N ASP A 45 2.25 -15.66 17.39
CA ASP A 45 0.90 -15.11 17.16
C ASP A 45 0.33 -15.47 15.77
N GLY A 46 1.10 -16.21 14.95
CA GLY A 46 0.71 -16.56 13.58
C GLY A 46 0.89 -15.42 12.58
N GLU A 47 0.48 -15.67 11.34
CA GLU A 47 0.61 -14.72 10.22
C GLU A 47 -0.66 -13.86 10.04
N ASN A 48 -1.21 -13.36 11.14
CA ASN A 48 -2.40 -12.49 11.12
C ASN A 48 -2.01 -11.07 11.54
N VAL A 49 -2.72 -10.08 11.02
CA VAL A 49 -2.58 -8.68 11.47
C VAL A 49 -3.08 -8.56 12.91
N GLN A 50 -2.19 -8.10 13.81
CA GLN A 50 -2.43 -8.13 15.26
C GLN A 50 -3.25 -6.96 15.77
N SER A 51 -3.20 -5.81 15.12
CA SER A 51 -3.87 -4.58 15.57
C SER A 51 -4.24 -3.67 14.39
N GLY A 52 -4.81 -2.51 14.68
CA GLY A 52 -5.18 -1.52 13.68
C GLY A 52 -6.48 -1.84 12.95
N PRO A 53 -6.81 -1.09 11.88
CA PRO A 53 -8.09 -1.20 11.20
C PRO A 53 -8.31 -2.57 10.55
N PHE A 54 -7.25 -3.26 10.16
CA PHE A 54 -7.33 -4.56 9.50
C PHE A 54 -6.96 -5.74 10.42
N LYS A 55 -7.13 -5.57 11.74
CA LYS A 55 -6.89 -6.63 12.71
C LYS A 55 -7.62 -7.92 12.33
N GLY A 56 -6.89 -9.03 12.37
CA GLY A 56 -7.38 -10.36 12.01
C GLY A 56 -7.19 -10.74 10.55
N MET A 57 -6.78 -9.83 9.67
CA MET A 57 -6.44 -10.16 8.28
C MET A 57 -5.35 -11.22 8.23
N VAL A 58 -5.62 -12.34 7.56
CA VAL A 58 -4.67 -13.45 7.36
C VAL A 58 -3.68 -13.05 6.28
N TYR A 59 -2.39 -13.04 6.64
CA TYR A 59 -1.31 -12.61 5.76
C TYR A 59 -0.35 -13.76 5.41
N ALA A 60 -0.82 -15.00 5.55
CA ALA A 60 0.00 -16.22 5.46
C ALA A 60 0.65 -16.41 4.08
N GLY A 61 1.98 -16.50 4.09
CA GLY A 61 2.77 -16.73 2.88
C GLY A 61 2.62 -15.64 1.80
N VAL A 62 2.14 -14.46 2.15
CA VAL A 62 2.17 -13.26 1.31
C VAL A 62 3.43 -12.48 1.62
N THR A 63 4.14 -12.02 0.62
CA THR A 63 5.34 -11.18 0.78
C THR A 63 4.98 -9.74 0.52
N ALA A 64 5.44 -8.83 1.36
CA ALA A 64 5.34 -7.41 1.08
C ALA A 64 6.04 -7.10 -0.26
N THR A 65 5.40 -6.33 -1.11
CA THR A 65 5.95 -5.89 -2.40
C THR A 65 7.09 -4.92 -2.13
N GLU A 66 6.89 -4.07 -1.13
CA GLU A 66 7.85 -3.10 -0.66
C GLU A 66 8.08 -3.20 0.85
N GLY A 67 9.29 -2.88 1.28
CA GLY A 67 9.64 -2.87 2.68
C GLY A 67 9.59 -4.23 3.36
N SER A 68 8.93 -4.30 4.52
CA SER A 68 8.83 -5.48 5.38
C SER A 68 7.38 -5.78 5.73
N ARG A 69 7.05 -7.05 5.89
CA ARG A 69 5.73 -7.49 6.39
C ARG A 69 5.49 -7.10 7.85
N LEU A 70 6.55 -6.92 8.64
CA LEU A 70 6.42 -6.71 10.08
C LEU A 70 5.50 -5.53 10.46
N PRO A 71 5.63 -4.33 9.88
CA PRO A 71 4.69 -3.22 10.15
C PRO A 71 3.23 -3.57 9.84
N ARG A 72 2.99 -4.33 8.77
CA ARG A 72 1.64 -4.79 8.38
C ARG A 72 1.11 -5.80 9.37
N LEU A 73 1.92 -6.79 9.77
CA LEU A 73 1.51 -7.82 10.75
C LEU A 73 1.21 -7.24 12.13
N ILE A 74 1.99 -6.26 12.61
CA ILE A 74 1.68 -5.61 13.89
C ILE A 74 0.55 -4.56 13.80
N GLY A 75 0.09 -4.22 12.57
CA GLY A 75 -0.95 -3.22 12.33
C GLY A 75 -0.50 -1.78 12.52
N TYR A 76 0.79 -1.50 12.23
CA TYR A 76 1.43 -0.18 12.34
C TYR A 76 1.89 0.37 10.98
N TYR A 77 1.60 -0.35 9.90
CA TYR A 77 1.89 0.15 8.56
C TYR A 77 1.12 1.46 8.34
N GLU A 78 1.82 2.50 7.94
CA GLU A 78 1.27 3.85 7.72
C GLU A 78 0.34 4.34 8.84
N ARG A 79 0.74 4.15 10.07
CA ARG A 79 -0.08 4.43 11.27
C ARG A 79 -0.71 5.83 11.28
N THR A 80 -0.07 6.80 10.65
CA THR A 80 -0.56 8.18 10.54
C THR A 80 -1.86 8.29 9.74
N LEU A 81 -2.08 7.37 8.78
CA LEU A 81 -3.31 7.29 7.98
C LEU A 81 -4.47 6.64 8.72
N ARG A 82 -4.24 6.03 9.89
CA ARG A 82 -5.28 5.28 10.60
C ARG A 82 -6.59 6.06 10.80
N PRO A 83 -6.60 7.34 11.22
CA PRO A 83 -7.86 8.08 11.37
C PRO A 83 -8.63 8.20 10.04
N VAL A 84 -7.92 8.38 8.93
CA VAL A 84 -8.52 8.48 7.58
C VAL A 84 -9.08 7.12 7.16
N ILE A 85 -8.36 6.03 7.41
CA ILE A 85 -8.83 4.67 7.10
C ILE A 85 -10.06 4.30 7.95
N ASP A 86 -10.06 4.65 9.24
CA ASP A 86 -11.22 4.43 10.12
C ASP A 86 -12.44 5.24 9.62
N GLU A 87 -12.25 6.45 9.09
CA GLU A 87 -13.29 7.24 8.47
C GLU A 87 -13.82 6.61 7.18
N ILE A 88 -12.92 6.18 6.27
CA ILE A 88 -13.29 5.47 5.03
C ILE A 88 -14.17 4.26 5.35
N ILE A 89 -13.77 3.46 6.34
CA ILE A 89 -14.54 2.29 6.80
C ILE A 89 -15.91 2.72 7.32
N SER A 90 -15.97 3.78 8.13
CA SER A 90 -17.22 4.29 8.71
C SER A 90 -18.19 4.80 7.67
N ARG A 91 -17.69 5.44 6.59
CA ARG A 91 -18.52 5.93 5.47
C ARG A 91 -19.08 4.80 4.61
N GLY A 92 -18.36 3.68 4.49
CA GLY A 92 -18.85 2.48 3.82
C GLY A 92 -19.04 2.66 2.32
N TYR A 93 -18.01 3.14 1.62
CA TYR A 93 -18.06 3.37 0.17
C TYR A 93 -18.47 2.11 -0.61
N PRO A 94 -19.42 2.20 -1.56
CA PRO A 94 -19.79 1.09 -2.44
C PRO A 94 -18.66 0.68 -3.40
N LEU A 95 -17.74 1.61 -3.71
CA LEU A 95 -16.57 1.35 -4.55
C LEU A 95 -15.30 1.93 -3.93
N VAL A 96 -14.25 1.10 -3.89
CA VAL A 96 -12.87 1.51 -3.65
C VAL A 96 -12.06 1.27 -4.92
N ILE A 97 -11.28 2.26 -5.34
CA ILE A 97 -10.28 2.12 -6.41
C ILE A 97 -8.91 2.28 -5.75
N ASP A 98 -8.14 1.19 -5.65
CA ASP A 98 -6.82 1.15 -5.04
C ASP A 98 -5.77 1.06 -6.16
N VAL A 99 -5.11 2.17 -6.45
CA VAL A 99 -4.14 2.35 -7.54
C VAL A 99 -2.73 2.34 -6.95
N GLY A 100 -1.93 1.38 -7.37
CA GLY A 100 -0.68 1.02 -6.71
C GLY A 100 -0.94 0.07 -5.54
N CYS A 101 -1.86 -0.87 -5.71
CA CYS A 101 -2.36 -1.71 -4.62
C CYS A 101 -1.31 -2.66 -4.01
N ALA A 102 -0.15 -2.80 -4.62
CA ALA A 102 0.91 -3.70 -4.20
C ALA A 102 0.39 -5.12 -3.93
N GLU A 103 0.67 -5.72 -2.77
CA GLU A 103 0.13 -7.02 -2.38
C GLU A 103 -1.32 -6.96 -1.85
N GLY A 104 -1.95 -5.78 -1.85
CA GLY A 104 -3.36 -5.63 -1.53
C GLY A 104 -3.68 -5.36 -0.06
N TYR A 105 -2.76 -4.78 0.72
CA TYR A 105 -3.01 -4.51 2.14
C TYR A 105 -4.25 -3.64 2.36
N TYR A 106 -4.38 -2.54 1.62
CA TYR A 106 -5.57 -1.68 1.67
C TYR A 106 -6.76 -2.30 0.94
N ALA A 107 -6.58 -2.78 -0.29
CA ALA A 107 -7.64 -3.39 -1.08
C ALA A 107 -8.39 -4.50 -0.32
N VAL A 108 -7.64 -5.45 0.24
CA VAL A 108 -8.20 -6.58 0.98
C VAL A 108 -8.72 -6.15 2.35
N GLY A 109 -7.95 -5.31 3.06
CA GLY A 109 -8.35 -4.81 4.38
C GLY A 109 -9.68 -4.06 4.34
N LEU A 110 -9.86 -3.16 3.38
CA LEU A 110 -11.10 -2.42 3.18
C LEU A 110 -12.26 -3.32 2.74
N ALA A 111 -12.01 -4.29 1.84
CA ALA A 111 -13.02 -5.27 1.46
C ALA A 111 -13.51 -6.11 2.64
N MET A 112 -12.63 -6.45 3.60
CA MET A 112 -13.02 -7.16 4.83
C MET A 112 -13.88 -6.29 5.75
N GLN A 113 -13.52 -5.02 5.93
CA GLN A 113 -14.19 -4.12 6.86
C GLN A 113 -15.52 -3.59 6.30
N MET A 114 -15.68 -3.54 4.98
CA MET A 114 -16.87 -3.04 4.29
C MET A 114 -17.50 -4.15 3.43
N PRO A 115 -18.41 -4.99 3.99
CA PRO A 115 -18.90 -6.20 3.30
C PRO A 115 -19.65 -5.96 1.98
N GLN A 116 -20.18 -4.76 1.76
CA GLN A 116 -20.91 -4.40 0.54
C GLN A 116 -20.04 -3.73 -0.51
N THR A 117 -18.78 -3.43 -0.19
CA THR A 117 -17.85 -2.71 -1.05
C THR A 117 -17.28 -3.61 -2.14
N ARG A 118 -17.25 -3.11 -3.36
CA ARG A 118 -16.43 -3.65 -4.45
C ARG A 118 -15.10 -2.91 -4.47
N VAL A 119 -14.04 -3.63 -4.78
CA VAL A 119 -12.71 -3.05 -4.86
C VAL A 119 -12.11 -3.26 -6.26
N TRP A 120 -11.60 -2.20 -6.86
CA TRP A 120 -10.72 -2.30 -8.00
C TRP A 120 -9.28 -2.12 -7.53
N ALA A 121 -8.53 -3.22 -7.48
CA ALA A 121 -7.11 -3.23 -7.11
C ALA A 121 -6.27 -3.17 -8.39
N ARG A 122 -5.46 -2.13 -8.54
CA ARG A 122 -4.67 -1.86 -9.74
C ARG A 122 -3.19 -1.79 -9.40
N ASP A 123 -2.39 -2.56 -10.11
CA ASP A 123 -0.94 -2.54 -10.01
C ASP A 123 -0.31 -3.01 -11.33
N THR A 124 0.76 -2.38 -11.76
CA THR A 124 1.45 -2.75 -12.99
C THR A 124 2.33 -3.98 -12.84
N ASN A 125 2.68 -4.35 -11.61
CA ASN A 125 3.55 -5.48 -11.29
C ASN A 125 2.73 -6.79 -11.19
N PRO A 126 2.93 -7.77 -12.10
CA PRO A 126 2.20 -9.04 -12.05
C PRO A 126 2.39 -9.83 -10.75
N LYS A 127 3.53 -9.65 -10.08
CA LYS A 127 3.80 -10.30 -8.79
C LYS A 127 2.96 -9.67 -7.66
N ALA A 128 2.79 -8.36 -7.68
CA ALA A 128 1.91 -7.64 -6.78
C ALA A 128 0.47 -8.11 -6.96
N GLN A 129 -0.02 -8.16 -8.20
CA GLN A 129 -1.35 -8.67 -8.54
C GLN A 129 -1.56 -10.11 -8.03
N ALA A 130 -0.58 -11.00 -8.23
CA ALA A 130 -0.66 -12.38 -7.76
C ALA A 130 -0.71 -12.48 -6.22
N ASN A 131 0.06 -11.64 -5.52
CA ASN A 131 0.04 -11.55 -4.06
C ASN A 131 -1.31 -10.99 -3.56
N CYS A 132 -1.84 -9.97 -4.21
CA CYS A 132 -3.16 -9.41 -3.91
C CYS A 132 -4.26 -10.46 -4.08
N ALA A 133 -4.24 -11.23 -5.16
CA ALA A 133 -5.19 -12.33 -5.39
C ALA A 133 -5.10 -13.40 -4.29
N LYS A 134 -3.88 -13.76 -3.88
CA LYS A 134 -3.66 -14.70 -2.79
C LYS A 134 -4.18 -14.15 -1.47
N LEU A 135 -3.89 -12.89 -1.15
CA LEU A 135 -4.34 -12.24 0.08
C LEU A 135 -5.88 -12.16 0.12
N ALA A 136 -6.51 -11.80 -1.00
CA ALA A 136 -7.97 -11.75 -1.15
C ALA A 136 -8.62 -13.12 -0.92
N ALA A 137 -8.06 -14.18 -1.50
CA ALA A 137 -8.54 -15.55 -1.32
C ALA A 137 -8.41 -16.02 0.13
N LEU A 138 -7.28 -15.77 0.79
CA LEU A 138 -7.05 -16.12 2.19
C LEU A 138 -8.06 -15.48 3.14
N ASN A 139 -8.58 -14.30 2.78
CA ASN A 139 -9.51 -13.54 3.62
C ASN A 139 -10.97 -13.62 3.15
N GLY A 140 -11.28 -14.47 2.16
CA GLY A 140 -12.65 -14.73 1.71
C GLY A 140 -13.34 -13.53 1.04
N VAL A 141 -12.56 -12.65 0.39
CA VAL A 141 -13.07 -11.42 -0.25
C VAL A 141 -12.76 -11.35 -1.76
N ALA A 142 -12.23 -12.44 -2.33
CA ALA A 142 -11.77 -12.47 -3.72
C ALA A 142 -12.88 -12.17 -4.74
N ASP A 143 -14.12 -12.51 -4.44
CA ASP A 143 -15.31 -12.29 -5.28
C ASP A 143 -15.67 -10.80 -5.42
N ARG A 144 -15.20 -9.96 -4.48
CA ARG A 144 -15.46 -8.52 -4.46
C ARG A 144 -14.29 -7.67 -4.92
N ILE A 145 -13.13 -8.28 -5.22
CA ILE A 145 -11.92 -7.57 -5.63
C ILE A 145 -11.61 -7.86 -7.10
N LYS A 146 -11.70 -6.84 -7.93
CA LYS A 146 -11.30 -6.89 -9.34
C LYS A 146 -9.86 -6.42 -9.50
N ILE A 147 -8.94 -7.38 -9.59
CA ILE A 147 -7.50 -7.11 -9.77
C ILE A 147 -7.21 -6.86 -11.25
N GLY A 148 -6.33 -5.89 -11.54
CA GLY A 148 -5.90 -5.57 -12.89
C GLY A 148 -4.60 -4.80 -12.95
N GLY A 149 -4.14 -4.53 -14.16
CA GLY A 149 -2.93 -3.76 -14.45
C GLY A 149 -3.16 -2.25 -14.41
N ILE A 150 -2.66 -1.57 -15.44
CA ILE A 150 -2.76 -0.11 -15.59
C ILE A 150 -4.23 0.32 -15.49
N ILE A 151 -4.47 1.42 -14.78
CA ILE A 151 -5.70 2.19 -14.82
C ILE A 151 -5.51 3.36 -15.77
N THR A 152 -6.55 3.73 -16.50
CA THR A 152 -6.57 4.85 -17.44
C THR A 152 -7.57 5.91 -16.99
N HIS A 153 -7.49 7.12 -17.55
CA HIS A 153 -8.42 8.21 -17.24
C HIS A 153 -9.89 7.81 -17.42
N GLY A 154 -10.21 7.06 -18.48
CA GLY A 154 -11.56 6.58 -18.75
C GLY A 154 -12.10 5.58 -17.72
N ASP A 155 -11.24 4.90 -16.98
CA ASP A 155 -11.67 3.97 -15.93
C ASP A 155 -12.33 4.71 -14.75
N PHE A 156 -12.02 6.01 -14.55
CA PHE A 156 -12.61 6.83 -13.50
C PHE A 156 -14.04 7.31 -13.80
N ASP A 157 -14.56 7.08 -15.01
CA ASP A 157 -15.96 7.41 -15.35
C ASP A 157 -16.95 6.67 -14.44
N ILE A 158 -16.54 5.54 -13.89
CA ILE A 158 -17.33 4.77 -12.92
C ILE A 158 -17.62 5.54 -11.62
N CYS A 159 -16.81 6.54 -11.28
CA CYS A 159 -17.01 7.37 -10.10
C CYS A 159 -18.25 8.27 -10.26
N SER A 160 -18.68 8.52 -11.52
CA SER A 160 -19.85 9.34 -11.85
C SER A 160 -21.15 8.58 -11.62
N GLY A 161 -21.57 8.33 -10.41
CA GLY A 161 -22.87 7.68 -10.18
C GLY A 161 -22.92 6.80 -8.93
N GLN A 162 -21.82 6.74 -8.21
CA GLN A 162 -21.76 6.09 -6.91
C GLN A 162 -20.66 6.70 -6.05
N ASP A 163 -20.87 6.72 -4.75
CA ASP A 163 -19.84 7.15 -3.82
C ASP A 163 -18.59 6.26 -3.96
N THR A 164 -17.47 6.90 -4.23
CA THR A 164 -16.21 6.21 -4.52
C THR A 164 -15.07 6.84 -3.73
N ILE A 165 -14.20 6.02 -3.18
CA ILE A 165 -12.89 6.45 -2.69
C ILE A 165 -11.81 5.95 -3.65
N VAL A 166 -10.94 6.84 -4.09
CA VAL A 166 -9.71 6.53 -4.84
C VAL A 166 -8.54 6.63 -3.87
N ILE A 167 -7.82 5.53 -3.70
CA ILE A 167 -6.54 5.49 -2.98
C ILE A 167 -5.45 5.38 -4.05
N CYS A 168 -4.47 6.28 -4.05
CA CYS A 168 -3.47 6.34 -5.10
C CYS A 168 -2.07 6.50 -4.50
N ASP A 169 -1.21 5.50 -4.79
CA ASP A 169 0.20 5.45 -4.43
C ASP A 169 0.94 4.74 -5.58
N ILE A 170 1.52 5.51 -6.51
CA ILE A 170 2.08 5.00 -7.77
C ILE A 170 3.48 5.52 -8.11
N GLU A 171 4.21 5.97 -7.08
CA GLU A 171 5.64 6.27 -7.18
C GLU A 171 5.98 7.30 -8.29
N GLY A 172 5.22 8.43 -8.34
CA GLY A 172 5.54 9.60 -9.16
C GLY A 172 4.73 9.77 -10.44
N ALA A 173 3.72 8.94 -10.72
CA ALA A 173 2.81 9.12 -11.86
C ALA A 173 1.47 9.81 -11.50
N GLU A 174 1.32 10.28 -10.27
CA GLU A 174 0.10 10.87 -9.72
C GLU A 174 -0.32 12.12 -10.49
N ARG A 175 0.66 12.96 -10.90
CA ARG A 175 0.40 14.19 -11.68
C ARG A 175 -0.31 13.90 -13.00
N GLU A 176 0.11 12.84 -13.69
CA GLU A 176 -0.48 12.48 -14.98
C GLU A 176 -1.83 11.80 -14.79
N LEU A 177 -1.93 10.89 -13.83
CA LEU A 177 -3.13 10.09 -13.62
C LEU A 177 -4.27 10.89 -12.99
N LEU A 178 -3.98 11.70 -11.95
CA LEU A 178 -4.98 12.47 -11.21
C LEU A 178 -5.20 13.83 -11.86
N ASP A 179 -5.68 13.80 -13.10
CA ASP A 179 -5.97 14.98 -13.92
C ASP A 179 -7.48 15.05 -14.23
N PRO A 180 -8.26 15.88 -13.52
CA PRO A 180 -9.70 15.96 -13.71
C PRO A 180 -10.13 16.51 -15.09
N ASP A 181 -9.26 17.20 -15.82
CA ASP A 181 -9.53 17.62 -17.20
C ASP A 181 -9.55 16.40 -18.15
N LYS A 182 -8.81 15.34 -17.82
CA LYS A 182 -8.78 14.09 -18.58
C LYS A 182 -9.68 13.01 -17.97
N ALA A 183 -9.94 13.08 -16.68
CA ALA A 183 -10.73 12.13 -15.90
C ALA A 183 -11.78 12.86 -15.05
N PRO A 184 -12.86 13.40 -15.64
CA PRO A 184 -13.86 14.20 -14.92
C PRO A 184 -14.54 13.44 -13.77
N GLY A 185 -14.60 12.11 -13.85
CA GLY A 185 -15.13 11.27 -12.77
C GLY A 185 -14.41 11.44 -11.43
N LEU A 186 -13.15 11.83 -11.44
CA LEU A 186 -12.38 12.11 -10.21
C LEU A 186 -12.97 13.26 -9.38
N LEU A 187 -13.67 14.21 -10.01
CA LEU A 187 -14.33 15.31 -9.29
C LEU A 187 -15.53 14.85 -8.44
N GLN A 188 -15.95 13.61 -8.57
CA GLN A 188 -17.09 13.01 -7.84
C GLN A 188 -16.64 11.91 -6.87
N ALA A 189 -15.33 11.67 -6.76
CA ALA A 189 -14.76 10.71 -5.84
C ALA A 189 -14.07 11.42 -4.68
N ASP A 190 -14.04 10.82 -3.51
CA ASP A 190 -13.04 11.21 -2.51
C ASP A 190 -11.68 10.63 -2.90
N ILE A 191 -10.60 11.33 -2.60
CA ILE A 191 -9.25 10.93 -3.03
C ILE A 191 -8.29 10.96 -1.84
N LEU A 192 -7.66 9.83 -1.57
CA LEU A 192 -6.51 9.70 -0.69
C LEU A 192 -5.28 9.44 -1.56
N VAL A 193 -4.32 10.34 -1.56
CA VAL A 193 -3.12 10.22 -2.39
C VAL A 193 -1.84 10.34 -1.57
N GLU A 194 -0.89 9.43 -1.79
CA GLU A 194 0.50 9.62 -1.40
C GLU A 194 1.19 10.47 -2.47
N SER A 195 1.73 11.61 -2.04
CA SER A 195 2.35 12.58 -2.94
C SER A 195 3.86 12.40 -2.93
N HIS A 196 4.43 11.91 -4.03
CA HIS A 196 5.87 11.70 -4.20
C HIS A 196 6.59 13.00 -4.59
N GLU A 197 6.55 13.98 -3.68
CA GLU A 197 7.11 15.32 -3.87
C GLU A 197 8.62 15.32 -4.10
N CYS A 198 9.34 14.28 -3.65
CA CYS A 198 10.77 14.12 -3.90
C CYS A 198 11.09 13.79 -5.36
N ASP A 199 10.17 13.16 -6.07
CA ASP A 199 10.32 12.74 -7.47
C ASP A 199 9.64 13.73 -8.42
N ASP A 200 8.59 14.43 -7.97
CA ASP A 200 7.85 15.44 -8.73
C ASP A 200 7.58 16.69 -7.89
N THR A 201 8.52 17.63 -7.94
CA THR A 201 8.46 18.88 -7.17
C THR A 201 7.21 19.70 -7.52
N GLY A 202 6.45 20.11 -6.51
CA GLY A 202 5.20 20.89 -6.65
C GLY A 202 3.98 20.03 -7.00
N LEU A 203 4.09 18.71 -6.87
CA LEU A 203 2.99 17.77 -7.08
C LEU A 203 1.81 18.06 -6.15
N THR A 204 2.05 18.16 -4.86
CA THR A 204 1.02 18.43 -3.85
C THR A 204 0.24 19.70 -4.14
N GLU A 205 0.92 20.79 -4.49
CA GLU A 205 0.29 22.05 -4.83
C GLU A 205 -0.51 21.95 -6.13
N THR A 206 -0.03 21.19 -7.10
CA THR A 206 -0.75 20.95 -8.37
C THR A 206 -2.05 20.20 -8.11
N LEU A 207 -2.01 19.11 -7.34
CA LEU A 207 -3.20 18.32 -7.00
C LEU A 207 -4.21 19.16 -6.21
N ARG A 208 -3.76 19.92 -5.21
CA ARG A 208 -4.65 20.83 -4.47
C ARG A 208 -5.37 21.81 -5.38
N LYS A 209 -4.67 22.44 -6.32
CA LYS A 209 -5.30 23.38 -7.27
C LYS A 209 -6.32 22.71 -8.19
N ARG A 210 -6.03 21.49 -8.66
CA ARG A 210 -6.93 20.75 -9.54
C ARG A 210 -8.24 20.39 -8.86
N PHE A 211 -8.18 20.02 -7.58
CA PHE A 211 -9.33 19.51 -6.85
C PHE A 211 -10.04 20.57 -5.97
N ALA A 212 -9.41 21.70 -5.67
CA ALA A 212 -9.99 22.77 -4.85
C ALA A 212 -11.41 23.24 -5.24
N PRO A 213 -11.86 23.18 -6.52
CA PRO A 213 -13.23 23.56 -6.86
C PRO A 213 -14.31 22.62 -6.32
N THR A 214 -13.96 21.37 -5.98
CA THR A 214 -14.92 20.31 -5.60
C THR A 214 -14.56 19.55 -4.32
N HIS A 215 -13.34 19.71 -3.83
CA HIS A 215 -12.82 19.02 -2.63
C HIS A 215 -12.36 20.02 -1.59
N ASP A 216 -12.52 19.68 -0.31
CA ASP A 216 -12.09 20.47 0.85
C ASP A 216 -10.61 20.22 1.22
#